data_7406fb7c639577fefc4430739d46adc8
#
_entry.id   7406fb7c639577fefc4430739d46adc8
#
_cell.length_a   1.000
_cell.length_b   1.000
_cell.length_c   1.000
_cell.angle_alpha   90.00
_cell.angle_beta   90.00
_cell.angle_gamma   90.00
#
_symmetry.space_group_name_H-M   'P 1'
#
loop_
_entity.id
_entity.type
_entity.pdbx_description
1 polymer ?
#
loop_
_entity_poly.entity_id
_entity_poly.type
_entity_poly.pdbx_seq_one_letter_code
_entity_poly.pdbx_strand_id
1 'polypeptide(L)'
;GNQPFTSRASLIQAKRLHGGHVVGKSGSYPIDFSQLQNLILQTPSSYLLLLGPCAVAPMPVIPVRLYLDLIARGASPTGISPDFASNIGKSLASWLLYDVIGLSAGDPNPKLLDKAKGCAGSEPYILAKLTARNVKVII
;
A
#
# COMPACT_ATOMS: atom_id res chain seq x y z
N GLY A 1 -10.19 -32.03 -6.43
CA GLY A 1 -10.08 -31.17 -7.57
C GLY A 1 -8.99 -30.14 -7.43
N ASN A 2 -8.31 -29.93 -8.49
CA ASN A 2 -7.27 -28.91 -8.55
C ASN A 2 -7.90 -27.51 -8.48
N GLN A 3 -7.81 -26.89 -7.34
CA GLN A 3 -8.14 -25.48 -7.23
C GLN A 3 -7.01 -24.70 -7.89
N PRO A 4 -7.29 -23.88 -8.92
CA PRO A 4 -6.25 -23.04 -9.48
C PRO A 4 -5.82 -22.02 -8.45
N PHE A 5 -4.52 -21.98 -8.15
CA PHE A 5 -3.95 -20.92 -7.34
C PHE A 5 -3.75 -19.70 -8.22
N THR A 6 -4.33 -18.60 -7.81
CA THR A 6 -4.03 -17.31 -8.43
C THR A 6 -2.91 -16.66 -7.65
N SER A 7 -1.78 -16.47 -8.30
CA SER A 7 -0.66 -15.73 -7.72
C SER A 7 -0.67 -14.31 -8.22
N ARG A 8 -0.66 -13.36 -7.31
CA ARG A 8 -0.60 -11.93 -7.61
C ARG A 8 0.35 -11.26 -6.66
N ALA A 9 0.99 -10.19 -7.10
CA ALA A 9 1.90 -9.40 -6.27
C ALA A 9 1.49 -7.94 -6.26
N SER A 10 1.69 -7.29 -5.12
CA SER A 10 1.55 -5.85 -4.96
C SER A 10 2.83 -5.29 -4.35
N LEU A 11 3.20 -4.09 -4.73
CA LEU A 11 4.29 -3.36 -4.09
C LEU A 11 3.72 -2.43 -3.04
N ILE A 12 4.26 -2.49 -1.84
CA ILE A 12 3.81 -1.68 -0.72
C ILE A 12 5.00 -0.90 -0.17
N GLN A 13 4.87 0.42 -0.15
CA GLN A 13 5.82 1.32 0.49
C GLN A 13 5.24 1.77 1.83
N ALA A 14 5.88 1.37 2.93
CA ALA A 14 5.47 1.82 4.25
C ALA A 14 6.10 3.17 4.58
N LYS A 15 5.30 4.07 5.15
CA LYS A 15 5.71 5.39 5.59
C LYS A 15 5.30 5.61 7.03
N ARG A 16 6.22 6.13 7.85
CA ARG A 16 5.95 6.47 9.23
C ARG A 16 5.54 7.93 9.36
N LEU A 17 4.69 8.20 10.34
CA LEU A 17 4.33 9.56 10.68
C LEU A 17 5.53 10.28 11.33
N HIS A 18 5.86 11.45 10.81
CA HIS A 18 6.90 12.32 11.36
C HIS A 18 6.26 13.56 11.99
N GLY A 19 6.80 13.98 13.13
CA GLY A 19 6.37 15.21 13.82
C GLY A 19 5.10 15.07 14.66
N GLY A 20 4.42 13.92 14.63
CA GLY A 20 3.18 13.70 15.39
C GLY A 20 3.34 13.62 16.91
N HIS A 21 4.58 13.57 17.39
CA HIS A 21 4.90 13.58 18.83
C HIS A 21 5.11 15.00 19.39
N VAL A 22 5.10 16.00 18.53
CA VAL A 22 5.25 17.39 18.95
C VAL A 22 3.90 17.97 19.30
N VAL A 23 3.78 18.53 20.52
CA VAL A 23 2.53 19.16 20.99
C VAL A 23 2.08 20.26 20.02
N GLY A 24 0.83 20.20 19.59
CA GLY A 24 0.26 21.15 18.65
C GLY A 24 0.57 20.88 17.17
N LYS A 25 1.28 19.80 16.86
CA LYS A 25 1.53 19.36 15.47
C LYS A 25 0.96 17.98 15.22
N SER A 26 0.19 17.85 14.15
CA SER A 26 -0.43 16.57 13.76
C SER A 26 0.53 15.62 13.06
N GLY A 27 1.73 16.08 12.70
CA GLY A 27 2.69 15.28 11.95
C GLY A 27 2.39 15.19 10.46
N SER A 28 3.24 14.50 9.76
CA SER A 28 3.12 14.27 8.32
C SER A 28 3.77 12.94 7.94
N TYR A 29 3.20 12.26 6.95
CA TYR A 29 3.83 11.11 6.29
C TYR A 29 4.71 11.64 5.16
N PRO A 30 6.03 11.40 5.18
CA PRO A 30 6.92 11.92 4.14
C PRO A 30 6.68 11.16 2.82
N ILE A 31 6.60 11.91 1.73
CA ILE A 31 6.40 11.38 0.39
C ILE A 31 7.58 11.77 -0.48
N ASP A 32 8.06 10.81 -1.26
CA ASP A 32 9.08 11.00 -2.28
C ASP A 32 8.43 10.72 -3.64
N PHE A 33 8.27 11.76 -4.43
CA PHE A 33 7.63 11.68 -5.75
C PHE A 33 8.35 10.70 -6.67
N SER A 34 9.68 10.67 -6.64
CA SER A 34 10.48 9.74 -7.46
C SER A 34 10.20 8.29 -7.08
N GLN A 35 10.07 8.00 -5.79
CA GLN A 35 9.71 6.66 -5.32
C GLN A 35 8.34 6.24 -5.82
N LEU A 36 7.36 7.15 -5.79
CA LEU A 36 6.02 6.86 -6.29
C LEU A 36 6.03 6.53 -7.79
N GLN A 37 6.78 7.32 -8.57
CA GLN A 37 6.93 7.06 -9.99
C GLN A 37 7.60 5.70 -10.25
N ASN A 38 8.63 5.35 -9.50
CA ASN A 38 9.31 4.06 -9.63
C ASN A 38 8.38 2.89 -9.28
N LEU A 39 7.54 3.04 -8.26
CA LEU A 39 6.57 2.01 -7.90
C LEU A 39 5.56 1.78 -9.02
N ILE A 40 4.97 2.85 -9.55
CA ILE A 40 3.94 2.74 -10.58
C ILE A 40 4.49 2.20 -11.90
N LEU A 41 5.77 2.46 -12.21
CA LEU A 41 6.44 1.90 -13.36
C LEU A 41 6.64 0.39 -13.25
N GLN A 42 6.79 -0.12 -12.04
CA GLN A 42 6.93 -1.55 -11.81
C GLN A 42 5.59 -2.28 -11.89
N THR A 43 4.56 -1.70 -11.30
CA THR A 43 3.21 -2.26 -11.33
C THR A 43 2.17 -1.20 -10.98
N PRO A 44 0.98 -1.21 -11.63
CA PRO A 44 -0.14 -0.39 -11.18
C PRO A 44 -0.68 -0.82 -9.80
N SER A 45 -0.39 -2.05 -9.36
CA SER A 45 -0.76 -2.53 -8.03
C SER A 45 0.30 -2.15 -7.00
N SER A 46 0.50 -0.85 -6.85
CA SER A 46 1.42 -0.24 -5.88
C SER A 46 0.65 0.60 -4.88
N TYR A 47 1.04 0.51 -3.61
CA TYR A 47 0.31 1.12 -2.51
C TYR A 47 1.26 1.76 -1.50
N LEU A 48 0.77 2.81 -0.86
CA LEU A 48 1.36 3.39 0.34
C LEU A 48 0.64 2.83 1.55
N LEU A 49 1.38 2.32 2.52
CA LEU A 49 0.88 1.92 3.83
C LEU A 49 1.36 2.93 4.87
N LEU A 50 0.42 3.64 5.49
CA LEU A 50 0.74 4.73 6.41
C LEU A 50 0.65 4.25 7.85
N LEU A 51 1.80 4.22 8.52
CA LEU A 51 1.95 3.71 9.88
C LEU A 51 1.94 4.89 10.87
N GLY A 52 0.87 4.99 11.62
CA GLY A 52 0.75 5.98 12.68
C GLY A 52 1.50 5.56 13.96
N PRO A 53 1.66 6.48 14.91
CA PRO A 53 2.33 6.19 16.17
C PRO A 53 1.52 5.30 17.11
N CYS A 54 0.23 5.11 16.81
CA CYS A 54 -0.68 4.35 17.66
C CYS A 54 -1.22 3.12 16.91
N ALA A 55 -1.07 1.96 17.52
CA ALA A 55 -1.55 0.69 16.95
C ALA A 55 -3.09 0.59 16.86
N VAL A 56 -3.80 1.52 17.48
CA VAL A 56 -5.27 1.53 17.53
C VAL A 56 -5.88 2.31 16.36
N ALA A 57 -5.09 3.16 15.71
CA ALA A 57 -5.57 3.92 14.55
C ALA A 57 -5.61 3.03 13.31
N PRO A 58 -6.64 3.14 12.47
CA PRO A 58 -6.63 2.45 11.19
C PRO A 58 -5.40 2.90 10.39
N MET A 59 -4.66 1.93 9.87
CA MET A 59 -3.51 2.19 9.01
C MET A 59 -4.03 2.39 7.59
N PRO A 60 -4.02 3.63 7.05
CA PRO A 60 -4.53 3.86 5.71
C PRO A 60 -3.65 3.22 4.65
N VAL A 61 -4.28 2.61 3.66
CA VAL A 61 -3.64 2.14 2.44
C VAL A 61 -4.12 3.03 1.29
N ILE A 62 -3.19 3.64 0.58
CA ILE A 62 -3.49 4.55 -0.52
C ILE A 62 -2.86 4.00 -1.79
N PRO A 63 -3.65 3.79 -2.87
CA PRO A 63 -3.06 3.45 -4.16
C PRO A 63 -2.10 4.55 -4.63
N VAL A 64 -0.89 4.15 -5.05
CA VAL A 64 0.10 5.10 -5.56
C VAL A 64 -0.45 5.88 -6.74
N ARG A 65 -1.17 5.21 -7.63
CA ARG A 65 -1.80 5.85 -8.79
C ARG A 65 -2.76 6.96 -8.39
N LEU A 66 -3.59 6.71 -7.38
CA LEU A 66 -4.51 7.72 -6.86
C LEU A 66 -3.74 8.94 -6.34
N TYR A 67 -2.69 8.71 -5.57
CA TYR A 67 -1.93 9.83 -5.00
C TYR A 67 -1.17 10.63 -6.07
N LEU A 68 -0.63 9.97 -7.09
CA LEU A 68 -0.03 10.66 -8.23
C LEU A 68 -1.04 11.54 -8.97
N ASP A 69 -2.27 11.06 -9.15
CA ASP A 69 -3.35 11.89 -9.73
C ASP A 69 -3.68 13.09 -8.85
N LEU A 70 -3.70 12.89 -7.54
CA LEU A 70 -3.95 13.98 -6.59
C LEU A 70 -2.83 15.02 -6.61
N ILE A 71 -1.58 14.60 -6.73
CA ILE A 71 -0.43 15.53 -6.89
C ILE A 71 -0.62 16.36 -8.16
N ALA A 72 -1.02 15.74 -9.28
CA ALA A 72 -1.29 16.44 -10.51
C ALA A 72 -2.41 17.48 -10.37
N ARG A 73 -3.29 17.31 -9.39
CA ARG A 73 -4.40 18.22 -9.08
C ARG A 73 -4.10 19.20 -7.95
N GLY A 74 -2.86 19.24 -7.45
CA GLY A 74 -2.42 20.21 -6.47
C GLY A 74 -2.13 19.66 -5.08
N ALA A 75 -2.22 18.35 -4.85
CA ALA A 75 -1.82 17.76 -3.59
C ALA A 75 -0.30 17.85 -3.39
N SER A 76 0.14 17.82 -2.13
CA SER A 76 1.56 17.92 -1.80
C SER A 76 2.36 16.74 -2.34
N PRO A 77 3.47 16.98 -3.06
CA PRO A 77 4.36 15.90 -3.49
C PRO A 77 5.37 15.46 -2.42
N THR A 78 5.36 16.11 -1.25
CA THR A 78 6.37 15.89 -0.21
C THR A 78 5.83 15.34 1.10
N GLY A 79 4.52 15.38 1.30
CA GLY A 79 3.95 14.90 2.55
C GLY A 79 2.44 14.75 2.51
N ILE A 80 1.94 13.84 3.34
CA ILE A 80 0.50 13.60 3.53
C ILE A 80 0.17 13.84 4.99
N SER A 81 -0.83 14.69 5.27
CA SER A 81 -1.36 14.85 6.62
C SER A 81 -2.18 13.63 7.04
N PRO A 82 -2.27 13.32 8.35
CA PRO A 82 -3.11 12.23 8.83
C PRO A 82 -4.59 12.37 8.43
N ASP A 83 -5.13 13.58 8.46
CA ASP A 83 -6.54 13.83 8.08
C ASP A 83 -6.77 13.53 6.60
N PHE A 84 -5.86 14.01 5.74
CA PHE A 84 -5.96 13.73 4.31
C PHE A 84 -5.82 12.25 4.03
N ALA A 85 -4.89 11.57 4.70
CA ALA A 85 -4.70 10.13 4.58
C ALA A 85 -5.97 9.35 4.95
N SER A 86 -6.63 9.74 6.04
CA SER A 86 -7.88 9.11 6.49
C SER A 86 -9.01 9.30 5.47
N ASN A 87 -9.04 10.43 4.80
CA ASN A 87 -10.10 10.75 3.83
C ASN A 87 -9.95 10.00 2.51
N ILE A 88 -8.71 9.77 2.06
CA ILE A 88 -8.45 9.14 0.75
C ILE A 88 -8.04 7.69 0.84
N GLY A 89 -7.57 7.24 2.00
CA GLY A 89 -7.08 5.88 2.21
C GLY A 89 -8.18 4.93 2.66
N LYS A 90 -7.99 3.66 2.36
CA LYS A 90 -8.77 2.56 2.89
C LYS A 90 -8.01 1.95 4.06
N SER A 91 -8.70 1.52 5.13
CA SER A 91 -8.00 0.84 6.23
C SER A 91 -7.29 -0.42 5.74
N LEU A 92 -6.17 -0.77 6.38
CA LEU A 92 -5.44 -1.99 6.04
C LEU A 92 -6.34 -3.22 6.09
N ALA A 93 -7.19 -3.31 7.11
CA ALA A 93 -8.12 -4.44 7.26
C ALA A 93 -9.10 -4.53 6.08
N SER A 94 -9.69 -3.39 5.68
CA SER A 94 -10.60 -3.35 4.52
C SER A 94 -9.88 -3.65 3.22
N TRP A 95 -8.67 -3.13 3.05
CA TRP A 95 -7.88 -3.41 1.86
C TRP A 95 -7.53 -4.89 1.73
N LEU A 96 -7.10 -5.53 2.82
CA LEU A 96 -6.82 -6.97 2.84
C LEU A 96 -8.08 -7.79 2.52
N LEU A 97 -9.19 -7.47 3.16
CA LEU A 97 -10.42 -8.23 3.01
C LEU A 97 -11.06 -8.07 1.64
N TYR A 98 -11.18 -6.85 1.15
CA TYR A 98 -11.94 -6.57 -0.07
C TYR A 98 -11.06 -6.54 -1.32
N ASP A 99 -9.84 -6.03 -1.23
CA ASP A 99 -9.00 -5.83 -2.40
C ASP A 99 -8.01 -6.99 -2.62
N VAL A 100 -7.38 -7.49 -1.57
CA VAL A 100 -6.41 -8.59 -1.70
C VAL A 100 -7.13 -9.93 -1.82
N ILE A 101 -7.96 -10.27 -0.85
CA ILE A 101 -8.73 -11.53 -0.88
C ILE A 101 -9.75 -11.52 -2.02
N GLY A 102 -10.38 -10.37 -2.28
CA GLY A 102 -11.32 -10.18 -3.38
C GLY A 102 -10.68 -10.12 -4.77
N LEU A 103 -9.35 -10.18 -4.87
CA LEU A 103 -8.58 -10.17 -6.13
C LEU A 103 -8.73 -8.88 -6.95
N SER A 104 -9.16 -7.79 -6.37
CA SER A 104 -9.14 -6.49 -7.03
C SER A 104 -7.76 -5.81 -6.96
N ALA A 105 -6.94 -6.18 -5.98
CA ALA A 105 -5.55 -5.80 -5.89
C ALA A 105 -4.65 -6.94 -6.36
N GLY A 106 -3.45 -6.58 -6.78
CA GLY A 106 -2.42 -7.53 -7.18
C GLY A 106 -2.23 -7.63 -8.68
N ASP A 107 -1.00 -7.80 -9.06
CA ASP A 107 -0.56 -7.91 -10.44
C ASP A 107 -0.16 -9.35 -10.72
N PRO A 108 -0.75 -10.02 -11.74
CA PRO A 108 -0.40 -11.37 -12.11
C PRO A 108 0.87 -11.47 -12.96
N ASN A 109 1.55 -10.37 -13.25
CA ASN A 109 2.73 -10.35 -14.10
C ASN A 109 3.82 -11.29 -13.57
N PRO A 110 4.26 -12.31 -14.35
CA PRO A 110 5.27 -13.28 -13.90
C PRO A 110 6.59 -12.65 -13.50
N LYS A 111 7.02 -11.57 -14.17
CA LYS A 111 8.27 -10.88 -13.83
C LYS A 111 8.21 -10.24 -12.45
N LEU A 112 7.08 -9.65 -12.09
CA LEU A 112 6.88 -9.09 -10.76
C LEU A 112 6.80 -10.18 -9.70
N LEU A 113 6.09 -11.27 -9.99
CA LEU A 113 6.00 -12.43 -9.10
C LEU A 113 7.36 -13.07 -8.83
N ASP A 114 8.18 -13.22 -9.86
CA ASP A 114 9.52 -13.76 -9.73
C ASP A 114 10.42 -12.84 -8.90
N LYS A 115 10.32 -11.53 -9.09
CA LYS A 115 11.04 -10.54 -8.30
C LYS A 115 10.59 -10.60 -6.83
N ALA A 116 9.31 -10.74 -6.57
CA ALA A 116 8.77 -10.86 -5.22
C ALA A 116 9.22 -12.15 -4.52
N LYS A 117 9.26 -13.28 -5.26
CA LYS A 117 9.73 -14.56 -4.73
C LYS A 117 11.24 -14.57 -4.50
N GLY A 118 11.99 -13.90 -5.37
CA GLY A 118 13.44 -13.82 -5.29
C GLY A 118 13.95 -12.68 -4.41
N CYS A 119 13.19 -12.21 -3.45
CA CYS A 119 13.42 -11.01 -2.65
C CYS A 119 14.77 -10.94 -1.92
N ALA A 120 15.84 -11.24 -2.61
CA ALA A 120 17.21 -11.07 -2.16
C ALA A 120 17.79 -9.73 -2.65
N GLY A 121 16.94 -8.81 -3.06
CA GLY A 121 17.39 -7.55 -3.61
C GLY A 121 17.87 -6.56 -2.57
N SER A 122 18.67 -5.61 -3.02
CA SER A 122 19.19 -4.50 -2.25
C SER A 122 18.15 -3.46 -1.84
N GLU A 123 16.89 -3.64 -2.26
CA GLU A 123 15.81 -2.71 -1.95
C GLU A 123 15.01 -3.16 -0.74
N PRO A 124 14.59 -2.23 0.14
CA PRO A 124 13.87 -2.58 1.37
C PRO A 124 12.40 -2.93 1.09
N TYR A 125 12.17 -4.09 0.52
CA TYR A 125 10.81 -4.61 0.39
C TYR A 125 10.45 -5.49 1.57
N ILE A 126 9.25 -5.31 2.09
CA ILE A 126 8.65 -6.28 3.00
C ILE A 126 7.87 -7.27 2.14
N LEU A 127 8.32 -8.53 2.14
CA LEU A 127 7.58 -9.59 1.49
C LEU A 127 6.58 -10.17 2.48
N ALA A 128 5.31 -10.00 2.20
CA ALA A 128 4.24 -10.70 2.89
C ALA A 128 3.57 -11.66 1.92
N LYS A 129 3.51 -12.94 2.30
CA LYS A 129 2.79 -13.94 1.53
C LYS A 129 1.46 -14.23 2.22
N LEU A 130 0.38 -13.95 1.53
CA LEU A 130 -0.96 -14.32 1.96
C LEU A 130 -1.43 -15.49 1.11
N THR A 131 -1.77 -16.61 1.77
CA THR A 131 -2.39 -17.76 1.10
C THR A 131 -3.82 -17.90 1.63
N ALA A 132 -4.78 -17.81 0.73
CA ALA A 132 -6.18 -17.99 1.07
C ALA A 132 -6.77 -19.15 0.25
N ARG A 133 -7.49 -20.04 0.92
CA ARG A 133 -8.21 -21.15 0.29
C ARG A 133 -9.65 -21.12 0.76
N ASN A 134 -10.57 -21.24 -0.17
CA ASN A 134 -12.01 -21.40 0.15
C ASN A 134 -12.52 -20.31 1.10
N VAL A 135 -12.09 -19.09 0.90
CA VAL A 135 -12.52 -17.98 1.75
C VAL A 135 -13.95 -17.63 1.42
N LYS A 136 -14.83 -17.82 2.39
CA LYS A 136 -16.20 -17.31 2.33
C LYS A 136 -16.25 -15.98 3.05
N VAL A 137 -16.55 -14.92 2.32
CA VAL A 137 -16.83 -13.62 2.93
C VAL A 137 -18.31 -13.62 3.29
N ILE A 138 -18.59 -13.64 4.59
CA ILE A 138 -19.96 -13.50 5.09
C ILE A 138 -20.18 -12.03 5.40
N ILE A 139 -21.06 -11.42 4.66
CA ILE A 139 -21.45 -10.04 4.87
C ILE A 139 -22.66 -9.99 5.79
#